data_2f3c640387847b9857376a3b5be055e1
#
_entry.id   2f3c640387847b9857376a3b5be055e1
#
_cell.length_a   1.000
_cell.length_b   1.000
_cell.length_c   1.000
_cell.angle_alpha   90.00
_cell.angle_beta   90.00
_cell.angle_gamma   90.00
#
_symmetry.space_group_name_H-M   'P 1'
#
loop_
_entity.id
_entity.type
_entity.pdbx_description
1 polymer ?
#
loop_
_entity_poly.entity_id
_entity_poly.type
_entity_poly.pdbx_seq_one_letter_code
_entity_poly.pdbx_strand_id
1 'polypeptide(L)'
;MIMGADIHMRLIRKSTGFVVLDDLYDGRCLEWFDNLTGRGCNEVYSKLSWRFGLPNCITEGEDFEIYQNPHDYGGYNFQWIPAKEYIDWYEKYRPYLDAGYLTEWENWAYEHSRYDPFKHEIRHYLADGDREENYIFREFIDEGCPDIHVYEQIISLPYDEDIEDYIIYMWLDH
;
A
#
# COMPACT_ATOMS: atom_id res chain seq x y z
N MET A 1 -1.59 9.29 25.35
CA MET A 1 -1.83 7.91 24.86
C MET A 1 -2.22 8.06 23.40
N ILE A 2 -1.30 7.73 22.48
CA ILE A 2 -1.63 7.75 21.05
C ILE A 2 -2.46 6.48 20.84
N MET A 3 -3.77 6.65 20.68
CA MET A 3 -4.62 5.54 20.26
C MET A 3 -4.23 5.25 18.82
N GLY A 4 -3.70 4.03 18.57
CA GLY A 4 -3.37 3.60 17.23
C GLY A 4 -4.64 3.45 16.40
N ALA A 5 -4.61 3.92 15.18
CA ALA A 5 -5.67 3.64 14.23
C ALA A 5 -5.42 2.29 13.56
N ASP A 6 -6.46 1.52 13.34
CA ASP A 6 -6.43 0.31 12.54
C ASP A 6 -6.73 0.66 11.07
N ILE A 7 -6.01 0.04 10.15
CA ILE A 7 -6.16 0.23 8.71
C ILE A 7 -6.96 -0.96 8.19
N HIS A 8 -8.07 -0.69 7.56
CA HIS A 8 -8.92 -1.70 6.93
C HIS A 8 -8.89 -1.55 5.42
N MET A 9 -8.65 -2.64 4.71
CA MET A 9 -8.70 -2.68 3.25
C MET A 9 -9.58 -3.83 2.78
N ARG A 10 -10.41 -3.54 1.79
CA ARG A 10 -11.28 -4.49 1.12
C ARG A 10 -11.09 -4.46 -0.39
N LEU A 11 -11.24 -5.60 -1.03
CA LEU A 11 -11.37 -5.68 -2.48
C LEU A 11 -12.84 -5.80 -2.85
N ILE A 12 -13.32 -4.91 -3.68
CA ILE A 12 -14.74 -4.77 -4.04
C ILE A 12 -14.88 -4.92 -5.54
N ARG A 13 -15.91 -5.64 -5.99
CA ARG A 13 -16.28 -5.73 -7.40
C ARG A 13 -17.04 -4.47 -7.82
N LYS A 14 -16.50 -3.71 -8.75
CA LYS A 14 -17.05 -2.44 -9.22
C LYS A 14 -18.44 -2.59 -9.84
N SER A 15 -18.66 -3.66 -10.62
CA SER A 15 -19.95 -3.91 -11.31
C SER A 15 -21.12 -4.24 -10.37
N THR A 16 -20.83 -4.75 -9.17
CA THR A 16 -21.87 -5.22 -8.23
C THR A 16 -21.83 -4.53 -6.88
N GLY A 17 -20.72 -3.89 -6.51
CA GLY A 17 -20.49 -3.35 -5.17
C GLY A 17 -20.20 -4.42 -4.10
N PHE A 18 -20.08 -5.70 -4.47
CA PHE A 18 -19.86 -6.78 -3.51
C PHE A 18 -18.40 -6.87 -3.08
N VAL A 19 -18.20 -7.12 -1.78
CA VAL A 19 -16.88 -7.40 -1.21
C VAL A 19 -16.42 -8.78 -1.68
N VAL A 20 -15.24 -8.82 -2.31
CA VAL A 20 -14.59 -10.05 -2.82
C VAL A 20 -13.60 -10.57 -1.81
N LEU A 21 -12.80 -9.67 -1.23
CA LEU A 21 -11.89 -9.95 -0.12
C LEU A 21 -12.17 -8.93 0.99
N ASP A 22 -12.57 -9.42 2.15
CA ASP A 22 -12.92 -8.58 3.29
C ASP A 22 -11.67 -8.09 4.04
N ASP A 23 -10.67 -8.96 4.18
CA ASP A 23 -9.41 -8.69 4.86
C ASP A 23 -8.25 -8.61 3.86
N LEU A 24 -8.32 -7.70 2.88
CA LEU A 24 -7.19 -7.48 1.98
C LEU A 24 -5.96 -6.98 2.77
N TYR A 25 -6.20 -6.14 3.75
CA TYR A 25 -5.27 -5.76 4.81
C TYR A 25 -6.05 -5.32 6.04
N ASP A 26 -5.62 -5.80 7.22
CA ASP A 26 -6.10 -5.36 8.52
C ASP A 26 -4.90 -5.24 9.47
N GLY A 27 -4.57 -4.02 9.88
CA GLY A 27 -3.37 -3.80 10.66
C GLY A 27 -3.10 -2.34 11.02
N ARG A 28 -1.94 -2.10 11.65
CA ARG A 28 -1.59 -0.82 12.27
C ARG A 28 -0.34 -0.16 11.70
N CYS A 29 0.07 -0.48 10.50
CA CYS A 29 1.25 0.15 9.90
C CYS A 29 0.92 1.56 9.38
N LEU A 30 0.81 2.53 10.28
CA LEU A 30 0.45 3.91 9.93
C LEU A 30 1.49 4.59 9.03
N GLU A 31 2.77 4.25 9.17
CA GLU A 31 3.83 4.77 8.31
C GLU A 31 3.63 4.34 6.86
N TRP A 32 3.30 3.06 6.65
CA TRP A 32 2.94 2.57 5.33
C TRP A 32 1.68 3.25 4.78
N PHE A 33 0.65 3.41 5.62
CA PHE A 33 -0.58 4.10 5.24
C PHE A 33 -0.33 5.56 4.85
N ASP A 34 0.50 6.29 5.59
CA ASP A 34 0.84 7.67 5.28
C ASP A 34 1.62 7.78 3.98
N ASN A 35 2.55 6.87 3.70
CA ASN A 35 3.20 6.77 2.41
C ASN A 35 2.19 6.46 1.30
N LEU A 36 1.39 5.42 1.46
CA LEU A 36 0.41 4.95 0.49
C LEU A 36 -0.58 6.05 0.08
N THR A 37 -1.01 6.89 1.03
CA THR A 37 -1.97 7.98 0.80
C THR A 37 -1.35 9.31 0.41
N GLY A 38 -0.04 9.34 0.19
CA GLY A 38 0.69 10.54 -0.25
C GLY A 38 0.97 11.55 0.87
N ARG A 39 0.77 11.17 2.14
CA ARG A 39 1.14 11.99 3.30
C ARG A 39 2.58 11.74 3.75
N GLY A 40 3.15 10.61 3.39
CA GLY A 40 4.56 10.29 3.58
C GLY A 40 5.48 10.94 2.54
N CYS A 41 6.78 10.78 2.73
CA CYS A 41 7.80 11.41 1.88
C CYS A 41 8.30 10.51 0.74
N ASN A 42 7.75 9.32 0.59
CA ASN A 42 8.23 8.36 -0.39
C ASN A 42 7.68 8.65 -1.80
N GLU A 43 8.56 9.07 -2.70
CA GLU A 43 8.21 9.45 -4.08
C GLU A 43 7.56 8.33 -4.91
N VAL A 44 7.86 7.06 -4.61
CA VAL A 44 7.27 5.92 -5.32
C VAL A 44 5.77 5.86 -5.06
N TYR A 45 5.35 6.07 -3.81
CA TYR A 45 3.94 6.09 -3.45
C TYR A 45 3.19 7.30 -3.99
N SER A 46 3.87 8.43 -4.23
CA SER A 46 3.25 9.63 -4.82
C SER A 46 2.72 9.41 -6.24
N LYS A 47 3.08 8.27 -6.88
CA LYS A 47 2.58 7.88 -8.21
C LYS A 47 1.22 7.18 -8.16
N LEU A 48 0.75 6.80 -6.97
CA LEU A 48 -0.61 6.28 -6.78
C LEU A 48 -1.62 7.42 -6.68
N SER A 49 -2.72 7.30 -7.39
CA SER A 49 -3.79 8.32 -7.41
C SER A 49 -5.01 7.83 -6.65
N TRP A 50 -4.93 7.81 -5.33
CA TRP A 50 -6.06 7.50 -4.48
C TRP A 50 -7.17 8.53 -4.62
N ARG A 51 -8.40 8.05 -4.63
CA ARG A 51 -9.62 8.85 -4.70
C ARG A 51 -10.26 8.91 -3.33
N PHE A 52 -10.66 10.10 -2.89
CA PHE A 52 -11.29 10.28 -1.59
C PHE A 52 -12.76 9.91 -1.61
N GLY A 53 -13.23 9.41 -0.47
CA GLY A 53 -14.62 9.04 -0.25
C GLY A 53 -14.93 7.59 -0.63
N LEU A 54 -16.22 7.31 -0.71
CA LEU A 54 -16.74 5.99 -1.06
C LEU A 54 -16.84 5.83 -2.59
N PRO A 55 -16.45 4.68 -3.17
CA PRO A 55 -16.67 4.42 -4.59
C PRO A 55 -18.16 4.44 -4.92
N ASN A 56 -18.51 4.94 -6.10
CA ASN A 56 -19.91 5.08 -6.53
C ASN A 56 -20.69 3.74 -6.65
N CYS A 57 -19.97 2.62 -6.71
CA CYS A 57 -20.59 1.28 -6.74
C CYS A 57 -21.06 0.79 -5.38
N ILE A 58 -20.68 1.45 -4.30
CA ILE A 58 -21.11 1.12 -2.94
C ILE A 58 -22.24 2.07 -2.57
N THR A 59 -23.47 1.58 -2.65
CA THR A 59 -24.68 2.37 -2.39
C THR A 59 -25.50 1.88 -1.20
N GLU A 60 -25.12 0.73 -0.64
CA GLU A 60 -25.76 0.09 0.50
C GLU A 60 -24.81 -0.87 1.20
N GLY A 61 -25.20 -1.40 2.34
CA GLY A 61 -24.42 -2.35 3.13
C GLY A 61 -23.54 -1.68 4.17
N GLU A 62 -22.72 -2.51 4.83
CA GLU A 62 -21.91 -2.09 5.97
C GLU A 62 -20.96 -0.94 5.64
N ASP A 63 -20.22 -1.03 4.52
CA ASP A 63 -19.28 0.01 4.11
C ASP A 63 -19.97 1.36 3.85
N PHE A 64 -21.16 1.32 3.26
CA PHE A 64 -21.97 2.51 3.05
C PHE A 64 -22.44 3.11 4.39
N GLU A 65 -22.87 2.30 5.33
CA GLU A 65 -23.30 2.75 6.66
C GLU A 65 -22.16 3.34 7.47
N ILE A 66 -20.97 2.72 7.44
CA ILE A 66 -19.76 3.24 8.10
C ILE A 66 -19.41 4.62 7.52
N TYR A 67 -19.45 4.77 6.22
CA TYR A 67 -19.16 6.05 5.56
C TYR A 67 -20.19 7.14 5.86
N GLN A 68 -21.47 6.78 5.92
CA GLN A 68 -22.55 7.74 6.25
C GLN A 68 -22.57 8.15 7.71
N ASN A 69 -22.12 7.27 8.61
CA ASN A 69 -22.16 7.47 10.06
C ASN A 69 -20.76 7.27 10.68
N PRO A 70 -19.73 8.02 10.25
CA PRO A 70 -18.37 7.78 10.68
C PRO A 70 -18.17 7.96 12.20
N HIS A 71 -18.97 8.79 12.84
CA HIS A 71 -18.91 9.01 14.29
C HIS A 71 -19.39 7.79 15.10
N ASP A 72 -20.34 7.03 14.58
CA ASP A 72 -20.89 5.87 15.27
C ASP A 72 -19.97 4.64 15.13
N TYR A 73 -19.24 4.55 14.02
CA TYR A 73 -18.34 3.44 13.72
C TYR A 73 -16.84 3.78 13.90
N GLY A 74 -16.51 5.04 14.18
CA GLY A 74 -15.13 5.49 14.34
C GLY A 74 -14.32 5.60 13.05
N GLY A 75 -14.94 5.34 11.89
CA GLY A 75 -14.28 5.31 10.59
C GLY A 75 -13.96 6.70 10.04
N TYR A 76 -12.77 6.85 9.43
CA TYR A 76 -12.33 8.08 8.77
C TYR A 76 -11.29 7.80 7.68
N ASN A 77 -10.92 8.83 6.90
CA ASN A 77 -9.95 8.74 5.80
C ASN A 77 -10.30 7.70 4.72
N PHE A 78 -11.55 7.70 4.29
CA PHE A 78 -12.05 6.80 3.25
C PHE A 78 -11.41 7.12 1.91
N GLN A 79 -10.81 6.11 1.29
CA GLN A 79 -10.14 6.23 0.00
C GLN A 79 -10.29 4.95 -0.82
N TRP A 80 -10.14 5.07 -2.13
CA TRP A 80 -10.18 3.93 -3.03
C TRP A 80 -9.32 4.14 -4.27
N ILE A 81 -8.93 3.04 -4.90
CA ILE A 81 -8.18 3.01 -6.15
C ILE A 81 -8.61 1.79 -6.98
N PRO A 82 -8.69 1.86 -8.32
CA PRO A 82 -8.84 0.67 -9.13
C PRO A 82 -7.73 -0.34 -8.84
N ALA A 83 -8.08 -1.62 -8.66
CA ALA A 83 -7.11 -2.65 -8.33
C ALA A 83 -6.01 -2.79 -9.39
N LYS A 84 -6.39 -2.69 -10.68
CA LYS A 84 -5.42 -2.70 -11.77
C LYS A 84 -4.39 -1.58 -11.68
N GLU A 85 -4.80 -0.37 -11.27
CA GLU A 85 -3.90 0.77 -11.12
C GLU A 85 -2.85 0.52 -10.01
N TYR A 86 -3.28 -0.11 -8.92
CA TYR A 86 -2.39 -0.54 -7.85
C TYR A 86 -1.43 -1.64 -8.28
N ILE A 87 -1.92 -2.66 -9.00
CA ILE A 87 -1.11 -3.76 -9.51
C ILE A 87 -0.05 -3.27 -10.49
N ASP A 88 -0.45 -2.45 -11.49
CA ASP A 88 0.47 -1.89 -12.48
C ASP A 88 1.55 -1.02 -11.81
N TRP A 89 1.17 -0.26 -10.79
CA TRP A 89 2.11 0.52 -9.99
C TRP A 89 3.08 -0.40 -9.22
N TYR A 90 2.56 -1.42 -8.52
CA TYR A 90 3.39 -2.33 -7.74
C TYR A 90 4.40 -3.07 -8.63
N GLU A 91 3.96 -3.64 -9.75
CA GLU A 91 4.84 -4.33 -10.69
C GLU A 91 5.93 -3.43 -11.27
N LYS A 92 5.57 -2.18 -11.57
CA LYS A 92 6.52 -1.19 -12.08
C LYS A 92 7.56 -0.77 -11.04
N TYR A 93 7.14 -0.58 -9.80
CA TYR A 93 7.98 -0.02 -8.74
C TYR A 93 8.47 -1.07 -7.73
N ARG A 94 8.15 -2.34 -7.92
CA ARG A 94 8.57 -3.44 -7.03
C ARG A 94 10.06 -3.40 -6.70
N PRO A 95 10.99 -3.17 -7.66
CA PRO A 95 12.41 -3.09 -7.35
C PRO A 95 12.76 -1.99 -6.34
N TYR A 96 11.92 -0.99 -6.21
CA TYR A 96 12.10 0.14 -5.29
C TYR A 96 11.31 -0.01 -3.97
N LEU A 97 10.32 -0.92 -3.93
CA LEU A 97 9.52 -1.22 -2.73
C LEU A 97 10.18 -2.31 -1.87
N ASP A 98 10.59 -3.40 -2.52
CA ASP A 98 11.20 -4.58 -1.91
C ASP A 98 12.72 -4.55 -2.01
N ALA A 99 13.28 -3.51 -2.60
CA ALA A 99 14.69 -3.35 -2.88
C ALA A 99 15.09 -1.88 -2.78
N GLY A 100 16.35 -1.59 -2.93
CA GLY A 100 16.86 -0.24 -2.99
C GLY A 100 18.36 -0.21 -3.28
N TYR A 101 18.84 0.99 -3.53
CA TYR A 101 20.25 1.25 -3.70
C TYR A 101 20.82 1.73 -2.37
N LEU A 102 21.87 1.08 -1.92
CA LEU A 102 22.62 1.41 -0.69
C LEU A 102 24.01 1.91 -1.04
N THR A 103 24.50 2.88 -0.29
CA THR A 103 25.93 3.21 -0.31
C THR A 103 26.74 2.03 0.22
N GLU A 104 28.03 2.01 -0.04
CA GLU A 104 28.91 0.94 0.45
C GLU A 104 28.84 0.80 1.98
N TRP A 105 28.78 1.92 2.70
CA TRP A 105 28.65 1.91 4.16
C TRP A 105 27.30 1.37 4.66
N GLU A 106 26.20 1.80 4.04
CA GLU A 106 24.84 1.33 4.37
C GLU A 106 24.69 -0.17 4.11
N ASN A 107 25.24 -0.65 2.97
CA ASN A 107 25.29 -2.06 2.65
C ASN A 107 26.09 -2.86 3.67
N TRP A 108 27.27 -2.38 4.05
CA TRP A 108 28.05 -3.00 5.11
C TRP A 108 27.29 -3.05 6.44
N ALA A 109 26.67 -1.95 6.83
CA ALA A 109 25.90 -1.86 8.08
C ALA A 109 24.69 -2.79 8.06
N TYR A 110 24.04 -2.94 6.91
CA TYR A 110 22.95 -3.90 6.71
C TYR A 110 23.42 -5.35 6.88
N GLU A 111 24.53 -5.73 6.22
CA GLU A 111 25.12 -7.07 6.34
C GLU A 111 25.52 -7.43 7.77
N HIS A 112 25.85 -6.45 8.58
CA HIS A 112 26.22 -6.65 9.99
C HIS A 112 25.06 -6.40 10.96
N SER A 113 23.84 -6.38 10.50
CA SER A 113 22.60 -6.18 11.28
C SER A 113 22.62 -4.89 12.14
N ARG A 114 23.37 -3.86 11.69
CA ARG A 114 23.47 -2.56 12.36
C ARG A 114 22.57 -1.51 11.75
N TYR A 115 21.94 -1.85 10.64
CA TYR A 115 21.15 -0.95 9.84
C TYR A 115 19.98 -1.69 9.19
N ASP A 116 18.79 -1.14 9.36
CA ASP A 116 17.58 -1.64 8.71
C ASP A 116 17.07 -0.55 7.76
N PRO A 117 17.22 -0.75 6.44
CA PRO A 117 16.81 0.25 5.47
C PRO A 117 15.31 0.53 5.48
N PHE A 118 14.50 -0.40 5.98
CA PHE A 118 13.05 -0.20 6.10
C PHE A 118 12.70 0.71 7.28
N LYS A 119 13.37 0.54 8.42
CA LYS A 119 13.13 1.38 9.61
C LYS A 119 13.63 2.80 9.47
N HIS A 120 14.66 3.01 8.64
CA HIS A 120 15.32 4.29 8.56
C HIS A 120 15.00 5.06 7.28
N GLU A 121 14.12 4.53 6.42
CA GLU A 121 13.70 5.11 5.13
C GLU A 121 14.87 5.53 4.21
N ILE A 122 16.08 5.03 4.45
CA ILE A 122 17.26 5.40 3.69
C ILE A 122 17.45 4.38 2.55
N ARG A 123 16.47 4.35 1.67
CA ARG A 123 16.61 3.73 0.35
C ARG A 123 16.83 4.86 -0.64
N HIS A 124 17.95 4.81 -1.32
CA HIS A 124 18.21 5.77 -2.39
C HIS A 124 17.45 5.30 -3.63
N TYR A 125 16.62 6.17 -4.16
CA TYR A 125 16.03 6.00 -5.48
C TYR A 125 16.93 6.75 -6.45
N LEU A 126 17.54 6.03 -7.39
CA LEU A 126 18.38 6.69 -8.38
C LEU A 126 17.51 7.54 -9.29
N ALA A 127 17.73 8.86 -9.24
CA ALA A 127 17.14 9.77 -10.21
C ALA A 127 17.89 9.67 -11.56
N ASP A 128 17.24 10.13 -12.63
CA ASP A 128 17.91 10.23 -13.94
C ASP A 128 19.18 11.09 -13.83
N GLY A 129 20.34 10.45 -14.05
CA GLY A 129 21.65 11.07 -13.95
C GLY A 129 22.48 10.68 -12.74
N ASP A 130 21.91 9.93 -11.79
CA ASP A 130 22.71 9.33 -10.72
C ASP A 130 23.61 8.23 -11.28
N ARG A 131 24.81 8.10 -10.68
CA ARG A 131 25.74 7.07 -11.09
C ARG A 131 25.50 5.80 -10.30
N GLU A 132 24.90 4.79 -10.94
CA GLU A 132 24.68 3.46 -10.34
C GLU A 132 25.96 2.85 -9.75
N GLU A 133 27.12 3.14 -10.34
CA GLU A 133 28.43 2.67 -9.87
C GLU A 133 28.78 3.06 -8.42
N ASN A 134 28.09 4.07 -7.86
CA ASN A 134 28.30 4.52 -6.49
C ASN A 134 27.37 3.84 -5.48
N TYR A 135 26.49 2.96 -5.94
CA TYR A 135 25.48 2.31 -5.12
C TYR A 135 25.46 0.81 -5.36
N ILE A 136 25.03 0.09 -4.33
CA ILE A 136 24.85 -1.36 -4.35
C ILE A 136 23.33 -1.63 -4.34
N PHE A 137 22.84 -2.26 -5.38
CA PHE A 137 21.44 -2.71 -5.42
C PHE A 137 21.26 -3.93 -4.52
N ARG A 138 20.27 -3.86 -3.65
CA ARG A 138 19.86 -4.96 -2.75
C ARG A 138 18.37 -5.18 -2.84
N GLU A 139 17.99 -6.44 -2.94
CA GLU A 139 16.63 -6.88 -2.67
C GLU A 139 16.49 -7.15 -1.17
N PHE A 140 15.40 -6.64 -0.58
CA PHE A 140 15.05 -6.84 0.81
C PHE A 140 13.83 -7.73 0.84
N ILE A 141 13.99 -8.96 1.28
CA ILE A 141 12.88 -9.88 1.48
C ILE A 141 12.32 -9.58 2.87
N ASP A 142 11.32 -8.72 2.92
CA ASP A 142 10.56 -8.49 4.14
C ASP A 142 9.19 -9.17 3.99
N GLU A 143 9.02 -10.30 4.67
CA GLU A 143 7.76 -11.04 4.74
C GLU A 143 6.62 -10.22 5.38
N GLY A 144 6.96 -9.10 6.02
CA GLY A 144 6.03 -8.18 6.65
C GLY A 144 5.63 -6.97 5.81
N CYS A 145 6.10 -6.84 4.56
CA CYS A 145 5.75 -5.71 3.71
C CYS A 145 4.27 -5.76 3.30
N PRO A 146 3.45 -4.77 3.70
CA PRO A 146 2.01 -4.78 3.39
C PRO A 146 1.72 -4.77 1.89
N ASP A 147 2.56 -4.13 1.08
CA ASP A 147 2.35 -4.06 -0.37
C ASP A 147 2.46 -5.42 -1.04
N ILE A 148 3.42 -6.25 -0.64
CA ILE A 148 3.56 -7.63 -1.13
C ILE A 148 2.31 -8.42 -0.78
N HIS A 149 1.86 -8.31 0.46
CA HIS A 149 0.68 -9.02 0.94
C HIS A 149 -0.60 -8.64 0.16
N VAL A 150 -0.84 -7.35 -0.05
CA VAL A 150 -1.97 -6.85 -0.84
C VAL A 150 -1.88 -7.33 -2.29
N TYR A 151 -0.71 -7.20 -2.91
CA TYR A 151 -0.48 -7.63 -4.27
C TYR A 151 -0.74 -9.13 -4.45
N GLU A 152 -0.13 -9.98 -3.62
CA GLU A 152 -0.26 -11.43 -3.73
C GLU A 152 -1.69 -11.92 -3.56
N GLN A 153 -2.45 -11.32 -2.67
CA GLN A 153 -3.86 -11.67 -2.50
C GLN A 153 -4.67 -11.37 -3.76
N ILE A 154 -4.44 -10.21 -4.40
CA ILE A 154 -5.19 -9.81 -5.60
C ILE A 154 -4.84 -10.70 -6.78
N ILE A 155 -3.55 -10.97 -7.03
CA ILE A 155 -3.12 -11.79 -8.16
C ILE A 155 -3.44 -13.29 -7.97
N SER A 156 -3.76 -13.70 -6.74
CA SER A 156 -4.18 -15.08 -6.43
C SER A 156 -5.66 -15.34 -6.73
N LEU A 157 -6.42 -14.34 -7.16
CA LEU A 157 -7.79 -14.52 -7.59
C LEU A 157 -7.84 -15.41 -8.85
N PRO A 158 -8.97 -16.12 -9.07
CA PRO A 158 -9.13 -16.98 -10.26
C PRO A 158 -8.87 -16.22 -11.56
N TYR A 159 -8.23 -16.87 -12.53
CA TYR A 159 -7.79 -16.26 -13.80
C TYR A 159 -8.94 -15.76 -14.71
N ASP A 160 -10.16 -16.16 -14.46
CA ASP A 160 -11.37 -15.74 -15.16
C ASP A 160 -11.95 -14.43 -14.61
N GLU A 161 -11.36 -13.92 -13.54
CA GLU A 161 -11.78 -12.67 -12.92
C GLU A 161 -11.11 -11.47 -13.64
N ASP A 162 -11.93 -10.52 -14.05
CA ASP A 162 -11.46 -9.29 -14.68
C ASP A 162 -10.94 -8.30 -13.63
N ILE A 163 -9.63 -8.14 -13.54
CA ILE A 163 -8.99 -7.22 -12.59
C ILE A 163 -9.45 -5.77 -12.78
N GLU A 164 -9.92 -5.38 -13.96
CA GLU A 164 -10.44 -4.04 -14.21
C GLU A 164 -11.80 -3.80 -13.53
N ASP A 165 -12.49 -4.87 -13.12
CA ASP A 165 -13.75 -4.79 -12.36
C ASP A 165 -13.54 -4.69 -10.85
N TYR A 166 -12.29 -4.60 -10.37
CA TYR A 166 -12.00 -4.52 -8.94
C TYR A 166 -11.52 -3.15 -8.49
N ILE A 167 -11.88 -2.83 -7.25
CA ILE A 167 -11.48 -1.62 -6.53
C ILE A 167 -10.89 -2.04 -5.19
N ILE A 168 -9.76 -1.45 -4.81
CA ILE A 168 -9.26 -1.47 -3.44
C ILE A 168 -9.90 -0.29 -2.71
N TYR A 169 -10.58 -0.58 -1.62
CA TYR A 169 -11.20 0.41 -0.75
C TYR A 169 -10.60 0.32 0.64
N MET A 170 -10.29 1.44 1.25
CA MET A 170 -9.69 1.48 2.57
C MET A 170 -10.21 2.61 3.44
N TRP A 171 -10.13 2.43 4.76
CA TRP A 171 -10.39 3.45 5.77
C TRP A 171 -9.57 3.17 7.03
N LEU A 172 -9.55 4.16 7.91
CA LEU A 172 -9.00 4.03 9.26
C LEU A 172 -10.15 3.99 10.27
N ASP A 173 -9.95 3.29 11.37
CA ASP A 173 -10.77 3.42 12.56
C ASP A 173 -9.92 3.56 13.84
N HIS A 174 -10.58 3.79 14.98
CA HIS A 174 -9.95 3.94 16.29
C HIS A 174 -10.35 2.81 17.23
#